data_cafc7623f2ea66861c4a3e4e13e7da5f
#
_entry.id   cafc7623f2ea66861c4a3e4e13e7da5f
#
_cell.length_a   1.000
_cell.length_b   1.000
_cell.length_c   1.000
_cell.angle_alpha   90.00
_cell.angle_beta   90.00
_cell.angle_gamma   90.00
#
_symmetry.space_group_name_H-M   'P 1'
#
loop_
_entity.id
_entity.type
_entity.pdbx_description
1 polymer ?
#
loop_
_entity_poly.entity_id
_entity_poly.type
_entity_poly.pdbx_seq_one_letter_code
_entity_poly.pdbx_strand_id
1 'polypeptide(L)'
;MLLRQMQYFAAVVETNSFTEAAERCYISQSAMSQQIRSLEHELGVKLLERGNRSFTLTVAGEYFYTHCKDVLAAADMLVRGTRRVAAEDERLRIGYLRSYGGLELHHAVAEFSALYPEVTLSIVAGTHEELYDLLRTGDVDVILSDQRRAFSDAYVNFELVLAPCLAELSVNNALSSRERVTLEDLHATPCILISPPARRESEREFYMNTLGFGGSFVFAENLEDGRLLVAGNRGFLPVDNAGTLPPAGAGSARVPIYRCGSPLTRNYCAFWPKERGGYYVEEFAALLRRLLSA
;
A
#
# COMPACT_ATOMS: atom_id res chain seq x y z
N MET A 1 -29.16 -14.25 -3.81
CA MET A 1 -27.98 -13.51 -4.34
C MET A 1 -26.78 -14.45 -4.33
N LEU A 2 -26.10 -14.60 -5.46
CA LEU A 2 -24.96 -15.51 -5.61
C LEU A 2 -23.66 -14.69 -5.74
N LEU A 3 -22.56 -15.17 -5.16
CA LEU A 3 -21.23 -14.54 -5.32
C LEU A 3 -20.87 -14.27 -6.79
N ARG A 4 -21.26 -15.18 -7.69
CA ARG A 4 -21.04 -15.03 -9.13
C ARG A 4 -21.77 -13.81 -9.73
N GLN A 5 -22.97 -13.49 -9.24
CA GLN A 5 -23.70 -12.29 -9.67
C GLN A 5 -23.02 -11.00 -9.21
N MET A 6 -22.42 -11.01 -8.01
CA MET A 6 -21.59 -9.90 -7.53
C MET A 6 -20.34 -9.72 -8.41
N GLN A 7 -19.65 -10.81 -8.77
CA GLN A 7 -18.50 -10.78 -9.69
C GLN A 7 -18.88 -10.19 -11.05
N TYR A 8 -20.01 -10.60 -11.62
CA TYR A 8 -20.50 -10.10 -12.88
C TYR A 8 -20.85 -8.60 -12.80
N PHE A 9 -21.50 -8.18 -11.73
CA PHE A 9 -21.82 -6.77 -11.53
C PHE A 9 -20.53 -5.93 -11.38
N ALA A 10 -19.58 -6.36 -10.58
CA ALA A 10 -18.29 -5.68 -10.44
C ALA A 10 -17.57 -5.58 -11.79
N ALA A 11 -17.51 -6.65 -12.57
CA ALA A 11 -16.90 -6.64 -13.90
C ALA A 11 -17.58 -5.65 -14.86
N VAL A 12 -18.91 -5.58 -14.86
CA VAL A 12 -19.67 -4.62 -15.70
C VAL A 12 -19.34 -3.18 -15.32
N VAL A 13 -19.26 -2.87 -14.03
CA VAL A 13 -18.90 -1.54 -13.55
C VAL A 13 -17.46 -1.16 -13.92
N GLU A 14 -16.51 -2.07 -13.70
CA GLU A 14 -15.07 -1.86 -13.95
C GLU A 14 -14.75 -1.64 -15.43
N THR A 15 -15.40 -2.40 -16.32
CA THR A 15 -15.17 -2.27 -17.77
C THR A 15 -16.05 -1.19 -18.41
N ASN A 16 -17.05 -0.70 -17.69
CA ASN A 16 -18.11 0.16 -18.22
C ASN A 16 -18.77 -0.40 -19.50
N SER A 17 -18.78 -1.73 -19.67
CA SER A 17 -19.23 -2.43 -20.87
C SER A 17 -19.76 -3.83 -20.55
N PHE A 18 -21.01 -4.11 -20.93
CA PHE A 18 -21.57 -5.46 -20.81
C PHE A 18 -20.87 -6.51 -21.69
N THR A 19 -20.38 -6.09 -22.87
CA THR A 19 -19.69 -6.98 -23.81
C THR A 19 -18.32 -7.37 -23.27
N GLU A 20 -17.53 -6.37 -22.88
CA GLU A 20 -16.18 -6.60 -22.34
C GLU A 20 -16.21 -7.36 -21.00
N ALA A 21 -17.18 -7.02 -20.12
CA ALA A 21 -17.39 -7.78 -18.88
C ALA A 21 -17.75 -9.25 -19.14
N ALA A 22 -18.59 -9.50 -20.16
CA ALA A 22 -18.98 -10.85 -20.54
C ALA A 22 -17.80 -11.67 -21.07
N GLU A 23 -16.96 -11.07 -21.93
CA GLU A 23 -15.70 -11.68 -22.41
C GLU A 23 -14.76 -12.00 -21.27
N ARG A 24 -14.53 -11.05 -20.36
CA ARG A 24 -13.69 -11.23 -19.17
C ARG A 24 -14.19 -12.35 -18.25
N CYS A 25 -15.52 -12.54 -18.18
CA CYS A 25 -16.15 -13.56 -17.36
C CYS A 25 -16.46 -14.88 -18.10
N TYR A 26 -16.06 -14.99 -19.38
CA TYR A 26 -16.27 -16.19 -20.22
C TYR A 26 -17.74 -16.59 -20.37
N ILE A 27 -18.64 -15.63 -20.50
CA ILE A 27 -20.07 -15.83 -20.77
C ILE A 27 -20.56 -14.98 -21.93
N SER A 28 -21.79 -15.23 -22.42
CA SER A 28 -22.40 -14.35 -23.42
C SER A 28 -22.88 -13.02 -22.82
N GLN A 29 -22.89 -11.97 -23.60
CA GLN A 29 -23.44 -10.66 -23.19
C GLN A 29 -24.91 -10.76 -22.75
N SER A 30 -25.73 -11.60 -23.42
CA SER A 30 -27.11 -11.86 -23.03
C SER A 30 -27.22 -12.50 -21.64
N ALA A 31 -26.37 -13.49 -21.36
CA ALA A 31 -26.29 -14.12 -20.03
C ALA A 31 -25.86 -13.12 -18.96
N MET A 32 -24.83 -12.31 -19.24
CA MET A 32 -24.39 -11.25 -18.33
C MET A 32 -25.55 -10.31 -17.98
N SER A 33 -26.25 -9.79 -19.01
CA SER A 33 -27.41 -8.90 -18.82
C SER A 33 -28.54 -9.55 -18.02
N GLN A 34 -28.78 -10.85 -18.21
CA GLN A 34 -29.78 -11.61 -17.45
C GLN A 34 -29.38 -11.76 -15.98
N GLN A 35 -28.11 -12.04 -15.70
CA GLN A 35 -27.62 -12.18 -14.31
C GLN A 35 -27.72 -10.87 -13.53
N ILE A 36 -27.41 -9.73 -14.15
CA ILE A 36 -27.58 -8.41 -13.52
C ILE A 36 -29.04 -8.12 -13.25
N ARG A 37 -29.97 -8.41 -14.21
CA ARG A 37 -31.40 -8.23 -13.98
C ARG A 37 -31.92 -9.13 -12.85
N SER A 38 -31.44 -10.37 -12.76
CA SER A 38 -31.79 -11.29 -11.69
C SER A 38 -31.33 -10.77 -10.33
N LEU A 39 -30.12 -10.21 -10.26
CA LEU A 39 -29.57 -9.57 -9.06
C LEU A 39 -30.45 -8.36 -8.64
N GLU A 40 -30.75 -7.45 -9.58
CA GLU A 40 -31.63 -6.29 -9.33
C GLU A 40 -33.03 -6.71 -8.85
N HIS A 41 -33.58 -7.78 -9.45
CA HIS A 41 -34.88 -8.31 -9.06
C HIS A 41 -34.87 -8.89 -7.64
N GLU A 42 -33.82 -9.63 -7.29
CA GLU A 42 -33.67 -10.21 -5.94
C GLU A 42 -33.47 -9.13 -4.86
N LEU A 43 -32.74 -8.06 -5.19
CA LEU A 43 -32.53 -6.93 -4.28
C LEU A 43 -33.76 -5.98 -4.24
N GLY A 44 -34.67 -6.09 -5.17
CA GLY A 44 -35.84 -5.21 -5.28
C GLY A 44 -35.53 -3.78 -5.70
N VAL A 45 -34.30 -3.51 -6.13
CA VAL A 45 -33.84 -2.18 -6.54
C VAL A 45 -33.02 -2.24 -7.84
N LYS A 46 -33.02 -1.14 -8.58
CA LYS A 46 -32.15 -0.97 -9.75
C LYS A 46 -30.75 -0.55 -9.29
N LEU A 47 -29.73 -1.23 -9.79
CA LEU A 47 -28.34 -0.89 -9.59
C LEU A 47 -27.77 -0.07 -10.77
N LEU A 48 -28.34 -0.28 -11.98
CA LEU A 48 -27.93 0.39 -13.21
C LEU A 48 -29.11 1.13 -13.86
N GLU A 49 -28.87 2.37 -14.23
CA GLU A 49 -29.72 3.12 -15.14
C GLU A 49 -29.25 2.91 -16.58
N ARG A 50 -30.12 2.34 -17.42
CA ARG A 50 -29.78 1.97 -18.81
C ARG A 50 -30.17 3.08 -19.76
N GLY A 51 -29.18 3.69 -20.44
CA GLY A 51 -29.38 4.57 -21.58
C GLY A 51 -29.34 3.82 -22.93
N ASN A 52 -29.49 4.55 -24.03
CA ASN A 52 -29.52 3.95 -25.38
C ASN A 52 -28.19 3.29 -25.78
N ARG A 53 -27.06 3.71 -25.26
CA ARG A 53 -25.70 3.18 -25.58
C ARG A 53 -24.78 3.03 -24.40
N SER A 54 -25.23 3.39 -23.20
CA SER A 54 -24.42 3.38 -21.96
C SER A 54 -25.33 3.07 -20.77
N PHE A 55 -24.72 2.84 -19.65
CA PHE A 55 -25.41 2.76 -18.37
C PHE A 55 -24.68 3.67 -17.36
N THR A 56 -25.37 4.05 -16.30
CA THR A 56 -24.80 4.74 -15.13
C THR A 56 -25.21 3.97 -13.88
N LEU A 57 -24.41 4.08 -12.83
CA LEU A 57 -24.78 3.55 -11.53
C LEU A 57 -25.90 4.38 -10.92
N THR A 58 -26.84 3.72 -10.28
CA THR A 58 -27.74 4.38 -9.32
C THR A 58 -27.01 4.59 -8.01
N VAL A 59 -27.55 5.39 -7.09
CA VAL A 59 -27.02 5.52 -5.70
C VAL A 59 -26.95 4.14 -5.02
N ALA A 60 -27.97 3.29 -5.23
CA ALA A 60 -27.96 1.91 -4.74
C ALA A 60 -26.87 1.07 -5.43
N GLY A 61 -26.60 1.31 -6.70
CA GLY A 61 -25.54 0.66 -7.48
C GLY A 61 -24.15 1.03 -6.97
N GLU A 62 -23.89 2.28 -6.67
CA GLU A 62 -22.62 2.75 -6.08
C GLU A 62 -22.37 2.12 -4.70
N TYR A 63 -23.39 2.15 -3.84
CA TYR A 63 -23.34 1.49 -2.55
C TYR A 63 -23.05 -0.01 -2.68
N PHE A 64 -23.80 -0.69 -3.56
CA PHE A 64 -23.63 -2.12 -3.78
C PHE A 64 -22.24 -2.44 -4.36
N TYR A 65 -21.74 -1.65 -5.32
CA TYR A 65 -20.42 -1.84 -5.91
C TYR A 65 -19.30 -1.74 -4.88
N THR A 66 -19.34 -0.73 -4.01
CA THR A 66 -18.34 -0.54 -2.95
C THR A 66 -18.32 -1.75 -2.01
N HIS A 67 -19.47 -2.19 -1.53
CA HIS A 67 -19.54 -3.25 -0.54
C HIS A 67 -19.44 -4.67 -1.12
N CYS A 68 -19.86 -4.90 -2.36
CA CYS A 68 -19.72 -6.23 -2.97
C CYS A 68 -18.25 -6.62 -3.17
N LYS A 69 -17.36 -5.67 -3.38
CA LYS A 69 -15.92 -5.95 -3.45
C LYS A 69 -15.38 -6.53 -2.15
N ASP A 70 -15.83 -6.02 -1.01
CA ASP A 70 -15.42 -6.52 0.30
C ASP A 70 -15.92 -7.96 0.53
N VAL A 71 -17.15 -8.25 0.11
CA VAL A 71 -17.72 -9.60 0.19
C VAL A 71 -16.96 -10.58 -0.72
N LEU A 72 -16.65 -10.17 -1.95
CA LEU A 72 -15.87 -11.00 -2.89
C LEU A 72 -14.45 -11.26 -2.36
N ALA A 73 -13.79 -10.25 -1.83
CA ALA A 73 -12.48 -10.39 -1.20
C ALA A 73 -12.53 -11.35 0.02
N ALA A 74 -13.56 -11.25 0.86
CA ALA A 74 -13.76 -12.13 2.00
C ALA A 74 -14.00 -13.60 1.56
N ALA A 75 -14.78 -13.82 0.49
CA ALA A 75 -15.01 -15.15 -0.06
C ALA A 75 -13.72 -15.78 -0.62
N ASP A 76 -12.93 -15.02 -1.36
CA ASP A 76 -11.63 -15.47 -1.87
C ASP A 76 -10.64 -15.76 -0.74
N MET A 77 -10.66 -14.94 0.31
CA MET A 77 -9.86 -15.16 1.52
C MET A 77 -10.25 -16.46 2.23
N LEU A 78 -11.55 -16.75 2.37
CA LEU A 78 -12.03 -18.00 2.96
C LEU A 78 -11.51 -19.21 2.18
N VAL A 79 -11.60 -19.19 0.84
CA VAL A 79 -11.11 -20.29 -0.02
C VAL A 79 -9.59 -20.47 0.14
N ARG A 80 -8.82 -19.37 0.11
CA ARG A 80 -7.36 -19.42 0.29
C ARG A 80 -6.97 -19.89 1.69
N GLY A 81 -7.63 -19.37 2.74
CA GLY A 81 -7.39 -19.79 4.13
C GLY A 81 -7.66 -21.27 4.35
N THR A 82 -8.79 -21.77 3.81
CA THR A 82 -9.12 -23.21 3.89
C THR A 82 -8.06 -24.07 3.21
N ARG A 83 -7.62 -23.67 2.01
CA ARG A 83 -6.55 -24.40 1.29
C ARG A 83 -5.23 -24.38 2.05
N ARG A 84 -4.89 -23.25 2.70
CA ARG A 84 -3.67 -23.10 3.50
C ARG A 84 -3.69 -24.04 4.71
N VAL A 85 -4.78 -24.05 5.47
CA VAL A 85 -4.94 -24.95 6.63
C VAL A 85 -4.87 -26.43 6.20
N ALA A 86 -5.43 -26.77 5.04
CA ALA A 86 -5.39 -28.13 4.51
C ALA A 86 -4.00 -28.55 3.97
N ALA A 87 -3.18 -27.59 3.56
CA ALA A 87 -1.85 -27.85 2.98
C ALA A 87 -0.71 -27.86 4.01
N GLU A 88 -0.98 -27.53 5.28
CA GLU A 88 0.07 -27.34 6.32
C GLU A 88 1.17 -26.38 5.81
N ASP A 89 0.78 -25.31 5.09
CA ASP A 89 1.71 -24.43 4.37
C ASP A 89 2.40 -23.48 5.37
N GLU A 90 3.58 -23.87 5.82
CA GLU A 90 4.46 -23.08 6.68
C GLU A 90 5.10 -21.95 5.86
N ARG A 91 4.29 -20.93 5.57
CA ARG A 91 4.66 -19.80 4.73
C ARG A 91 4.30 -18.48 5.41
N LEU A 92 5.25 -17.54 5.47
CA LEU A 92 5.01 -16.18 5.93
C LEU A 92 5.21 -15.20 4.76
N ARG A 93 4.16 -14.43 4.42
CA ARG A 93 4.17 -13.45 3.34
C ARG A 93 4.18 -12.04 3.91
N ILE A 94 5.22 -11.30 3.58
CA ILE A 94 5.55 -10.00 4.14
C ILE A 94 5.44 -8.95 3.05
N GLY A 95 4.62 -7.92 3.29
CA GLY A 95 4.60 -6.72 2.47
C GLY A 95 5.41 -5.59 3.13
N TYR A 96 6.09 -4.78 2.35
CA TYR A 96 6.78 -3.62 2.90
C TYR A 96 6.70 -2.40 1.97
N LEU A 97 6.80 -1.19 2.55
CA LEU A 97 6.80 0.04 1.77
C LEU A 97 7.97 0.07 0.79
N ARG A 98 7.68 0.30 -0.47
CA ARG A 98 8.67 0.47 -1.56
C ARG A 98 9.65 1.61 -1.30
N SER A 99 9.25 2.60 -0.52
CA SER A 99 10.08 3.72 -0.08
C SER A 99 10.90 3.43 1.18
N TYR A 100 10.71 2.25 1.82
CA TYR A 100 11.49 1.87 2.99
C TYR A 100 12.95 1.62 2.62
N GLY A 101 13.87 2.34 3.26
CA GLY A 101 15.30 2.30 2.95
C GLY A 101 16.18 1.74 4.08
N GLY A 102 15.59 1.26 5.19
CA GLY A 102 16.33 0.71 6.32
C GLY A 102 16.85 -0.70 6.08
N LEU A 103 17.89 -1.09 6.81
CA LEU A 103 18.51 -2.42 6.73
C LEU A 103 17.84 -3.46 7.64
N GLU A 104 17.02 -3.02 8.59
CA GLU A 104 16.42 -3.89 9.62
C GLU A 104 15.51 -4.95 9.04
N LEU A 105 14.80 -4.65 7.93
CA LEU A 105 14.01 -5.66 7.25
C LEU A 105 14.87 -6.79 6.68
N HIS A 106 16.05 -6.47 6.13
CA HIS A 106 16.99 -7.49 5.65
C HIS A 106 17.52 -8.34 6.81
N HIS A 107 17.87 -7.70 7.92
CA HIS A 107 18.32 -8.40 9.12
C HIS A 107 17.21 -9.27 9.72
N ALA A 108 15.97 -8.75 9.78
CA ALA A 108 14.82 -9.52 10.26
C ALA A 108 14.54 -10.76 9.39
N VAL A 109 14.59 -10.61 8.08
CA VAL A 109 14.43 -11.72 7.13
C VAL A 109 15.53 -12.77 7.34
N ALA A 110 16.80 -12.35 7.44
CA ALA A 110 17.92 -13.27 7.63
C ALA A 110 17.84 -14.00 8.98
N GLU A 111 17.56 -13.28 10.07
CA GLU A 111 17.45 -13.87 11.41
C GLU A 111 16.22 -14.80 11.51
N PHE A 112 15.06 -14.37 10.98
CA PHE A 112 13.85 -15.18 10.97
C PHE A 112 14.05 -16.49 10.19
N SER A 113 14.67 -16.43 9.01
CA SER A 113 14.99 -17.63 8.22
C SER A 113 15.95 -18.58 8.90
N ALA A 114 16.86 -18.06 9.75
CA ALA A 114 17.76 -18.88 10.54
C ALA A 114 17.05 -19.54 11.73
N LEU A 115 16.08 -18.84 12.35
CA LEU A 115 15.30 -19.36 13.48
C LEU A 115 14.22 -20.36 13.05
N TYR A 116 13.64 -20.17 11.88
CA TYR A 116 12.52 -20.95 11.36
C TYR A 116 12.80 -21.43 9.92
N PRO A 117 13.76 -22.36 9.73
CA PRO A 117 14.19 -22.82 8.41
C PRO A 117 13.09 -23.56 7.63
N GLU A 118 12.07 -24.07 8.33
CA GLU A 118 10.90 -24.72 7.73
C GLU A 118 9.94 -23.73 7.10
N VAL A 119 9.96 -22.44 7.51
CA VAL A 119 9.02 -21.40 7.03
C VAL A 119 9.54 -20.76 5.75
N THR A 120 8.77 -20.90 4.69
CA THR A 120 9.05 -20.20 3.43
C THR A 120 8.65 -18.73 3.51
N LEU A 121 9.61 -17.81 3.33
CA LEU A 121 9.33 -16.38 3.25
C LEU A 121 9.00 -15.94 1.83
N SER A 122 7.96 -15.11 1.69
CA SER A 122 7.62 -14.40 0.46
C SER A 122 7.54 -12.91 0.76
N ILE A 123 8.26 -12.10 0.00
CA ILE A 123 8.42 -10.66 0.29
C ILE A 123 8.00 -9.85 -0.93
N VAL A 124 7.16 -8.84 -0.72
CA VAL A 124 6.66 -7.95 -1.78
C VAL A 124 6.76 -6.49 -1.37
N ALA A 125 7.24 -5.65 -2.27
CA ALA A 125 7.27 -4.20 -2.11
C ALA A 125 6.01 -3.56 -2.72
N GLY A 126 5.41 -2.60 -2.01
CA GLY A 126 4.25 -1.86 -2.51
C GLY A 126 4.16 -0.45 -1.96
N THR A 127 3.25 0.35 -2.51
CA THR A 127 2.78 1.58 -1.87
C THR A 127 1.88 1.24 -0.68
N HIS A 128 1.57 2.22 0.15
CA HIS A 128 0.67 2.02 1.29
C HIS A 128 -0.68 1.38 0.87
N GLU A 129 -1.30 1.90 -0.18
CA GLU A 129 -2.60 1.39 -0.66
C GLU A 129 -2.49 -0.01 -1.28
N GLU A 130 -1.44 -0.29 -2.07
CA GLU A 130 -1.19 -1.63 -2.62
C GLU A 130 -1.01 -2.67 -1.50
N LEU A 131 -0.25 -2.33 -0.47
CA LEU A 131 -0.02 -3.23 0.67
C LEU A 131 -1.30 -3.51 1.46
N TYR A 132 -2.15 -2.49 1.68
CA TYR A 132 -3.45 -2.70 2.32
C TYR A 132 -4.38 -3.55 1.46
N ASP A 133 -4.40 -3.38 0.14
CA ASP A 133 -5.16 -4.24 -0.77
C ASP A 133 -4.68 -5.70 -0.66
N LEU A 134 -3.36 -5.95 -0.70
CA LEU A 134 -2.77 -7.28 -0.54
C LEU A 134 -3.09 -7.90 0.84
N LEU A 135 -3.07 -7.08 1.90
CA LEU A 135 -3.41 -7.53 3.24
C LEU A 135 -4.90 -7.91 3.35
N ARG A 136 -5.77 -7.08 2.77
CA ARG A 136 -7.22 -7.31 2.72
C ARG A 136 -7.58 -8.58 1.94
N THR A 137 -6.94 -8.80 0.78
CA THR A 137 -7.15 -9.99 -0.05
C THR A 137 -6.48 -11.25 0.51
N GLY A 138 -5.59 -11.10 1.50
CA GLY A 138 -4.85 -12.22 2.09
C GLY A 138 -3.69 -12.71 1.22
N ASP A 139 -3.17 -11.87 0.33
CA ASP A 139 -1.98 -12.16 -0.47
C ASP A 139 -0.69 -11.91 0.33
N VAL A 140 -0.78 -11.10 1.40
CA VAL A 140 0.25 -10.97 2.44
C VAL A 140 -0.35 -11.21 3.83
N ASP A 141 0.47 -11.62 4.78
CA ASP A 141 0.09 -11.94 6.16
C ASP A 141 0.34 -10.76 7.09
N VAL A 142 1.42 -10.04 6.85
CA VAL A 142 1.85 -8.85 7.60
C VAL A 142 2.41 -7.81 6.65
N ILE A 143 2.17 -6.53 6.95
CA ILE A 143 2.78 -5.42 6.22
C ILE A 143 3.59 -4.52 7.16
N LEU A 144 4.77 -4.08 6.70
CA LEU A 144 5.55 -2.99 7.27
C LEU A 144 5.20 -1.71 6.51
N SER A 145 4.51 -0.78 7.17
CA SER A 145 4.07 0.46 6.55
C SER A 145 4.03 1.60 7.57
N ASP A 146 3.96 2.82 7.07
CA ASP A 146 3.69 3.98 7.90
C ASP A 146 2.20 4.11 8.22
N GLN A 147 1.89 4.64 9.39
CA GLN A 147 0.53 4.95 9.77
C GLN A 147 0.02 6.17 9.00
N ARG A 148 -0.95 5.98 8.12
CA ARG A 148 -1.58 7.06 7.34
C ARG A 148 -3.00 7.37 7.76
N ARG A 149 -3.63 6.48 8.54
CA ARG A 149 -5.02 6.56 9.00
C ARG A 149 -5.10 6.27 10.49
N ALA A 150 -6.23 6.59 11.10
CA ALA A 150 -6.51 6.13 12.45
C ALA A 150 -6.46 4.59 12.51
N PHE A 151 -5.98 4.06 13.62
CA PHE A 151 -5.94 2.63 13.84
C PHE A 151 -7.34 2.02 13.79
N SER A 152 -7.47 0.91 13.10
CA SER A 152 -8.72 0.16 12.98
C SER A 152 -8.72 -1.02 13.94
N ASP A 153 -9.86 -1.26 14.60
CA ASP A 153 -10.03 -2.40 15.49
C ASP A 153 -10.04 -3.76 14.78
N ALA A 154 -10.18 -3.78 13.45
CA ALA A 154 -10.09 -5.00 12.65
C ALA A 154 -8.66 -5.51 12.47
N TYR A 155 -7.66 -4.67 12.74
CA TYR A 155 -6.25 -4.99 12.56
C TYR A 155 -5.50 -4.93 13.90
N VAL A 156 -4.46 -5.72 14.02
CA VAL A 156 -3.39 -5.46 14.99
C VAL A 156 -2.51 -4.38 14.39
N ASN A 157 -2.32 -3.30 15.15
CA ASN A 157 -1.50 -2.16 14.79
C ASN A 157 -0.27 -2.16 15.72
N PHE A 158 0.75 -2.92 15.32
CA PHE A 158 1.92 -3.14 16.15
C PHE A 158 2.95 -2.05 15.87
N GLU A 159 3.04 -1.05 16.76
CA GLU A 159 3.98 0.05 16.61
C GLU A 159 5.43 -0.43 16.68
N LEU A 160 6.22 -0.04 15.69
CA LEU A 160 7.62 -0.42 15.56
C LEU A 160 8.55 0.71 15.99
N VAL A 161 8.46 1.85 15.31
CA VAL A 161 9.33 3.00 15.56
C VAL A 161 8.70 4.30 15.05
N LEU A 162 8.95 5.40 15.77
CA LEU A 162 8.68 6.75 15.29
C LEU A 162 9.91 7.27 14.56
N ALA A 163 9.86 7.25 13.23
CA ALA A 163 10.99 7.54 12.34
C ALA A 163 11.06 9.03 11.99
N PRO A 164 12.16 9.75 12.26
CA PRO A 164 12.40 11.08 11.74
C PRO A 164 12.51 11.05 10.20
N CYS A 165 11.89 12.03 9.55
CA CYS A 165 11.98 12.19 8.09
C CYS A 165 13.18 13.07 7.72
N LEU A 166 13.96 12.61 6.76
CA LEU A 166 15.15 13.29 6.24
C LEU A 166 14.91 13.67 4.76
N ALA A 167 15.46 14.80 4.34
CA ALA A 167 15.58 15.13 2.92
C ALA A 167 16.92 14.60 2.41
N GLU A 168 16.91 13.59 1.53
CA GLU A 168 18.10 13.18 0.79
C GLU A 168 18.25 14.10 -0.42
N LEU A 169 19.33 14.90 -0.45
CA LEU A 169 19.61 15.99 -1.37
C LEU A 169 20.95 15.76 -2.08
N SER A 170 21.08 16.24 -3.31
CA SER A 170 22.40 16.33 -3.93
C SER A 170 23.30 17.26 -3.13
N VAL A 171 24.60 16.95 -3.01
CA VAL A 171 25.62 17.85 -2.41
C VAL A 171 25.72 19.19 -3.15
N ASN A 172 25.25 19.25 -4.41
CA ASN A 172 25.18 20.47 -5.21
C ASN A 172 23.94 21.33 -4.89
N ASN A 173 23.02 20.85 -4.06
CA ASN A 173 21.88 21.63 -3.60
C ASN A 173 22.30 22.48 -2.38
N ALA A 174 21.98 23.77 -2.38
CA ALA A 174 22.33 24.68 -1.30
C ALA A 174 21.79 24.25 0.09
N LEU A 175 20.71 23.47 0.13
CA LEU A 175 20.13 22.96 1.38
C LEU A 175 20.91 21.79 1.97
N SER A 176 21.75 21.12 1.20
CA SER A 176 22.49 19.92 1.63
C SER A 176 23.49 20.13 2.75
N SER A 177 23.97 21.38 2.91
CA SER A 177 24.93 21.76 3.96
C SER A 177 24.28 22.31 5.22
N ARG A 178 22.95 22.36 5.29
CA ARG A 178 22.22 22.83 6.48
C ARG A 178 22.14 21.72 7.54
N GLU A 179 22.11 22.13 8.82
CA GLU A 179 21.88 21.20 9.93
C GLU A 179 20.45 20.65 9.94
N ARG A 180 19.49 21.42 9.42
CA ARG A 180 18.08 21.07 9.28
C ARG A 180 17.42 21.89 8.19
N VAL A 181 16.33 21.39 7.64
CA VAL A 181 15.48 22.11 6.68
C VAL A 181 14.02 22.09 7.15
N THR A 182 13.27 23.12 6.79
CA THR A 182 11.83 23.16 7.01
C THR A 182 11.07 22.80 5.73
N LEU A 183 9.77 22.57 5.84
CA LEU A 183 8.91 22.34 4.66
C LEU A 183 8.91 23.57 3.74
N GLU A 184 9.00 24.77 4.31
CA GLU A 184 9.09 26.04 3.57
C GLU A 184 10.41 26.15 2.79
N ASP A 185 11.54 25.77 3.39
CA ASP A 185 12.84 25.72 2.70
C ASP A 185 12.81 24.81 1.49
N LEU A 186 12.09 23.67 1.60
CA LEU A 186 11.99 22.66 0.55
C LEU A 186 11.01 23.02 -0.57
N HIS A 187 10.17 24.06 -0.40
CA HIS A 187 9.08 24.39 -1.34
C HIS A 187 9.57 24.66 -2.78
N ALA A 188 10.76 25.23 -2.94
CA ALA A 188 11.35 25.53 -4.25
C ALA A 188 12.04 24.31 -4.90
N THR A 189 12.24 23.21 -4.14
CA THR A 189 12.90 22.00 -4.62
C THR A 189 11.87 20.92 -4.86
N PRO A 190 11.80 20.29 -6.06
CA PRO A 190 10.84 19.23 -6.33
C PRO A 190 10.96 18.06 -5.34
N CYS A 191 9.83 17.55 -4.84
CA CYS A 191 9.78 16.39 -3.99
C CYS A 191 9.71 15.11 -4.84
N ILE A 192 10.66 14.21 -4.67
CA ILE A 192 10.71 12.93 -5.40
C ILE A 192 9.94 11.88 -4.59
N LEU A 193 8.86 11.32 -5.17
CA LEU A 193 8.04 10.30 -4.56
C LEU A 193 8.23 8.96 -5.26
N ILE A 194 8.27 7.88 -4.46
CA ILE A 194 8.39 6.51 -4.97
C ILE A 194 6.99 5.94 -5.16
N SER A 195 6.52 5.95 -6.40
CA SER A 195 5.16 5.47 -6.71
C SER A 195 5.01 5.05 -8.18
N PRO A 196 4.33 3.91 -8.44
CA PRO A 196 3.96 3.52 -9.81
C PRO A 196 2.92 4.49 -10.38
N PRO A 197 2.79 4.58 -11.72
CA PRO A 197 1.90 5.54 -12.38
C PRO A 197 0.47 5.56 -11.84
N ALA A 198 -0.11 4.38 -11.57
CA ALA A 198 -1.50 4.25 -11.10
C ALA A 198 -1.76 4.80 -9.69
N ARG A 199 -0.72 5.04 -8.89
CA ARG A 199 -0.82 5.48 -7.48
C ARG A 199 -0.20 6.86 -7.21
N ARG A 200 0.28 7.56 -8.25
CA ARG A 200 0.97 8.86 -8.10
C ARG A 200 0.10 9.92 -7.46
N GLU A 201 -1.18 9.95 -7.81
CA GLU A 201 -2.09 10.96 -7.28
C GLU A 201 -2.34 10.77 -5.79
N SER A 202 -2.66 9.55 -5.34
CA SER A 202 -2.88 9.26 -3.92
C SER A 202 -1.63 9.49 -3.07
N GLU A 203 -0.44 9.17 -3.59
CA GLU A 203 0.81 9.46 -2.90
C GLU A 203 1.06 10.98 -2.80
N ARG A 204 0.86 11.72 -3.90
CA ARG A 204 0.96 13.17 -3.91
C ARG A 204 0.03 13.82 -2.89
N GLU A 205 -1.23 13.41 -2.87
CA GLU A 205 -2.23 13.94 -1.91
C GLU A 205 -1.82 13.69 -0.46
N PHE A 206 -1.31 12.50 -0.15
CA PHE A 206 -0.84 12.20 1.20
C PHE A 206 0.33 13.10 1.61
N TYR A 207 1.35 13.22 0.78
CA TYR A 207 2.51 14.04 1.08
C TYR A 207 2.14 15.53 1.17
N MET A 208 1.25 16.01 0.31
CA MET A 208 0.81 17.41 0.32
C MET A 208 -0.12 17.72 1.48
N ASN A 209 -1.19 16.93 1.65
CA ASN A 209 -2.29 17.28 2.58
C ASN A 209 -2.01 16.81 4.02
N THR A 210 -1.29 15.69 4.20
CA THR A 210 -1.04 15.12 5.53
C THR A 210 0.33 15.55 6.07
N LEU A 211 1.38 15.41 5.26
CA LEU A 211 2.74 15.75 5.67
C LEU A 211 3.08 17.23 5.47
N GLY A 212 2.37 17.93 4.57
CA GLY A 212 2.51 19.35 4.34
C GLY A 212 3.61 19.72 3.33
N PHE A 213 4.06 18.78 2.50
CA PHE A 213 5.02 19.06 1.44
C PHE A 213 4.37 19.94 0.36
N GLY A 214 4.98 21.11 0.09
CA GLY A 214 4.56 22.01 -0.97
C GLY A 214 5.38 21.83 -2.24
N GLY A 215 5.09 22.67 -3.25
CA GLY A 215 5.88 22.70 -4.48
C GLY A 215 5.50 21.63 -5.49
N SER A 216 6.46 21.31 -6.38
CA SER A 216 6.26 20.32 -7.43
C SER A 216 6.70 18.92 -7.00
N PHE A 217 6.13 17.91 -7.66
CA PHE A 217 6.43 16.51 -7.41
C PHE A 217 7.01 15.83 -8.65
N VAL A 218 8.03 15.00 -8.44
CA VAL A 218 8.62 14.11 -9.44
C VAL A 218 8.45 12.69 -8.94
N PHE A 219 8.24 11.72 -9.84
CA PHE A 219 7.98 10.33 -9.45
C PHE A 219 9.07 9.41 -9.96
N ALA A 220 9.46 8.47 -9.11
CA ALA A 220 10.31 7.34 -9.44
C ALA A 220 9.59 6.03 -9.08
N GLU A 221 9.93 4.93 -9.72
CA GLU A 221 9.25 3.64 -9.47
C GLU A 221 9.84 2.87 -8.29
N ASN A 222 11.10 3.14 -7.95
CA ASN A 222 11.83 2.53 -6.84
C ASN A 222 12.85 3.52 -6.24
N LEU A 223 13.44 3.14 -5.10
CA LEU A 223 14.41 3.98 -4.39
C LEU A 223 15.69 4.27 -5.19
N GLU A 224 16.15 3.32 -6.00
CA GLU A 224 17.35 3.46 -6.82
C GLU A 224 17.16 4.58 -7.85
N ASP A 225 16.06 4.53 -8.61
CA ASP A 225 15.71 5.58 -9.58
C ASP A 225 15.53 6.94 -8.88
N GLY A 226 14.91 6.94 -7.70
CA GLY A 226 14.77 8.15 -6.88
C GLY A 226 16.11 8.76 -6.50
N ARG A 227 17.08 7.95 -6.10
CA ARG A 227 18.44 8.38 -5.77
C ARG A 227 19.23 8.87 -6.97
N LEU A 228 19.00 8.31 -8.16
CA LEU A 228 19.60 8.83 -9.40
C LEU A 228 19.06 10.23 -9.72
N LEU A 229 17.78 10.50 -9.47
CA LEU A 229 17.21 11.85 -9.60
C LEU A 229 17.82 12.82 -8.58
N VAL A 230 18.04 12.39 -7.33
CA VAL A 230 18.76 13.17 -6.31
C VAL A 230 20.17 13.49 -6.76
N ALA A 231 20.94 12.48 -7.20
CA ALA A 231 22.30 12.67 -7.70
C ALA A 231 22.37 13.68 -8.87
N GLY A 232 21.37 13.65 -9.74
CA GLY A 232 21.18 14.61 -10.84
C GLY A 232 20.67 15.99 -10.40
N ASN A 233 20.51 16.26 -9.11
CA ASN A 233 19.96 17.49 -8.52
C ASN A 233 18.56 17.85 -9.09
N ARG A 234 17.71 16.83 -9.32
CA ARG A 234 16.35 17.00 -9.86
C ARG A 234 15.28 17.18 -8.78
N GLY A 235 15.66 17.07 -7.52
CA GLY A 235 14.76 17.21 -6.37
C GLY A 235 15.39 16.65 -5.10
N PHE A 236 14.59 16.57 -4.05
CA PHE A 236 14.93 15.86 -2.82
C PHE A 236 14.05 14.63 -2.67
N LEU A 237 14.58 13.58 -2.07
CA LEU A 237 13.87 12.34 -1.75
C LEU A 237 13.59 12.34 -0.24
N PRO A 238 12.31 12.33 0.21
CA PRO A 238 11.97 12.07 1.61
C PRO A 238 12.37 10.65 1.99
N VAL A 239 13.21 10.50 2.99
CA VAL A 239 13.68 9.22 3.52
C VAL A 239 13.39 9.17 5.01
N ASP A 240 12.76 8.10 5.47
CA ASP A 240 12.47 7.92 6.89
C ASP A 240 13.63 7.20 7.57
N ASN A 241 14.13 7.78 8.67
CA ASN A 241 15.17 7.17 9.49
C ASN A 241 14.53 6.13 10.44
N ALA A 242 13.96 5.10 9.84
CA ALA A 242 13.42 3.96 10.56
C ALA A 242 14.52 2.90 10.68
N GLY A 243 15.36 3.03 11.71
CA GLY A 243 16.51 2.18 11.94
C GLY A 243 17.79 2.66 11.21
N THR A 244 18.66 1.72 10.83
CA THR A 244 19.95 2.01 10.19
C THR A 244 19.79 2.22 8.69
N LEU A 245 19.93 3.44 8.25
CA LEU A 245 19.97 3.74 6.81
C LEU A 245 21.34 3.41 6.23
N PRO A 246 21.41 2.81 5.03
CA PRO A 246 22.67 2.73 4.29
C PRO A 246 23.28 4.13 4.14
N PRO A 247 24.61 4.25 4.00
CA PRO A 247 25.24 5.54 3.70
C PRO A 247 24.52 6.25 2.54
N ALA A 248 24.38 7.57 2.61
CA ALA A 248 23.88 8.35 1.50
C ALA A 248 24.76 8.06 0.26
N GLY A 249 24.13 7.98 -0.91
CA GLY A 249 24.85 7.70 -2.16
C GLY A 249 25.96 8.72 -2.42
N ALA A 250 26.93 8.34 -3.24
CA ALA A 250 28.01 9.27 -3.63
C ALA A 250 27.40 10.56 -4.23
N GLY A 251 27.73 11.70 -3.63
CA GLY A 251 27.21 13.00 -4.07
C GLY A 251 25.84 13.38 -3.51
N SER A 252 25.34 12.68 -2.48
CA SER A 252 24.14 13.07 -1.74
C SER A 252 24.39 13.24 -0.23
N ALA A 253 23.55 14.03 0.41
CA ALA A 253 23.53 14.28 1.84
C ALA A 253 22.10 14.17 2.37
N ARG A 254 21.93 13.81 3.64
CA ARG A 254 20.64 13.73 4.32
C ARG A 254 20.54 14.81 5.38
N VAL A 255 19.48 15.58 5.31
CA VAL A 255 19.22 16.71 6.21
C VAL A 255 17.88 16.49 6.90
N PRO A 256 17.79 16.58 8.25
CA PRO A 256 16.54 16.41 8.98
C PRO A 256 15.49 17.45 8.56
N ILE A 257 14.24 16.98 8.34
CA ILE A 257 13.09 17.81 8.01
C ILE A 257 12.36 18.20 9.29
N TYR A 258 12.05 19.48 9.44
CA TYR A 258 11.32 20.05 10.56
C TYR A 258 10.01 20.66 10.11
N ARG A 259 8.96 20.49 10.96
CA ARG A 259 7.65 21.13 10.81
C ARG A 259 7.26 21.79 12.13
N CYS A 260 6.92 23.07 12.09
CA CYS A 260 6.53 23.85 13.30
C CYS A 260 7.53 23.72 14.47
N GLY A 261 8.84 23.72 14.17
CA GLY A 261 9.90 23.68 15.19
C GLY A 261 10.24 22.29 15.72
N SER A 262 9.54 21.24 15.31
CA SER A 262 9.78 19.84 15.71
C SER A 262 10.19 18.98 14.50
N PRO A 263 10.99 17.93 14.69
CA PRO A 263 11.28 16.97 13.62
C PRO A 263 9.98 16.44 13.02
N LEU A 264 9.91 16.38 11.68
CA LEU A 264 8.84 15.66 11.00
C LEU A 264 9.08 14.17 11.18
N THR A 265 8.09 13.46 11.73
CA THR A 265 8.20 12.03 12.01
C THR A 265 7.08 11.24 11.35
N ARG A 266 7.34 9.96 11.07
CA ARG A 266 6.34 8.99 10.62
C ARG A 266 6.33 7.80 11.55
N ASN A 267 5.13 7.35 11.93
CA ASN A 267 4.96 6.17 12.78
C ASN A 267 4.97 4.91 11.90
N TYR A 268 6.00 4.10 12.02
CA TYR A 268 6.11 2.81 11.33
C TYR A 268 5.48 1.72 12.18
N CYS A 269 4.63 0.91 11.55
CA CYS A 269 3.93 -0.18 12.21
C CYS A 269 4.00 -1.45 11.38
N ALA A 270 3.90 -2.58 12.05
CA ALA A 270 3.51 -3.84 11.44
C ALA A 270 1.99 -3.99 11.59
N PHE A 271 1.30 -4.29 10.49
CA PHE A 271 -0.16 -4.45 10.46
C PHE A 271 -0.53 -5.83 9.98
N TRP A 272 -1.49 -6.47 10.66
CA TRP A 272 -2.12 -7.71 10.21
C TRP A 272 -3.56 -7.79 10.72
N PRO A 273 -4.48 -8.48 10.02
CA PRO A 273 -5.85 -8.67 10.50
C PRO A 273 -5.85 -9.50 11.78
N LYS A 274 -6.61 -9.10 12.80
CA LYS A 274 -6.71 -9.83 14.08
C LYS A 274 -7.06 -11.30 13.91
N GLU A 275 -7.92 -11.60 12.93
CA GLU A 275 -8.37 -12.97 12.64
C GLU A 275 -7.31 -13.82 11.92
N ARG A 276 -6.23 -13.21 11.45
CA ARG A 276 -5.15 -13.87 10.69
C ARG A 276 -3.78 -13.70 11.35
N GLY A 277 -3.78 -13.23 12.59
CA GLY A 277 -2.61 -13.31 13.44
C GLY A 277 -2.19 -14.78 13.64
N GLY A 278 -0.93 -14.99 13.89
CA GLY A 278 -0.39 -16.30 14.16
C GLY A 278 1.04 -16.19 14.65
N TYR A 279 1.55 -17.28 15.19
CA TYR A 279 2.85 -17.31 15.84
C TYR A 279 3.95 -16.65 14.99
N TYR A 280 4.11 -17.05 13.74
CA TYR A 280 5.16 -16.51 12.85
C TYR A 280 4.99 -15.04 12.49
N VAL A 281 3.75 -14.55 12.38
CA VAL A 281 3.46 -13.11 12.13
C VAL A 281 3.90 -12.29 13.35
N GLU A 282 3.53 -12.73 14.54
CA GLU A 282 3.85 -12.05 15.81
C GLU A 282 5.34 -12.07 16.10
N GLU A 283 6.00 -13.22 15.91
CA GLU A 283 7.44 -13.38 16.05
C GLU A 283 8.22 -12.48 15.08
N PHE A 284 7.82 -12.45 13.80
CA PHE A 284 8.46 -11.58 12.83
C PHE A 284 8.30 -10.09 13.18
N ALA A 285 7.09 -9.68 13.61
CA ALA A 285 6.84 -8.31 14.04
C ALA A 285 7.64 -7.93 15.29
N ALA A 286 7.73 -8.84 16.28
CA ALA A 286 8.51 -8.63 17.49
C ALA A 286 10.02 -8.54 17.19
N LEU A 287 10.53 -9.40 16.31
CA LEU A 287 11.91 -9.37 15.84
C LEU A 287 12.22 -8.05 15.14
N LEU A 288 11.35 -7.62 14.22
CA LEU A 288 11.52 -6.36 13.49
C LEU A 288 11.53 -5.15 14.45
N ARG A 289 10.62 -5.10 15.45
CA ARG A 289 10.61 -4.05 16.47
C ARG A 289 11.91 -4.02 17.27
N ARG A 290 12.42 -5.19 17.68
CA ARG A 290 13.69 -5.28 18.41
C ARG A 290 14.85 -4.69 17.59
N LEU A 291 14.94 -5.04 16.32
CA LEU A 291 15.98 -4.52 15.42
C LEU A 291 15.84 -3.02 15.15
N LEU A 292 14.63 -2.49 15.05
CA LEU A 292 14.37 -1.06 14.86
C LEU A 292 14.59 -0.23 16.12
N SER A 293 14.64 -0.86 17.30
CA SER A 293 14.84 -0.19 18.61
C SER A 293 16.28 -0.28 19.11
N ALA A 294 17.16 -1.01 18.41
CA ALA A 294 18.57 -1.19 18.74
C ALA A 294 19.42 -0.07 18.16
#